data_5992b124b4210b4d14c0c572fbe8c484
#
_entry.id   5992b124b4210b4d14c0c572fbe8c484
#
_cell.length_a   1.000
_cell.length_b   1.000
_cell.length_c   1.000
_cell.angle_alpha   90.00
_cell.angle_beta   90.00
_cell.angle_gamma   90.00
#
_symmetry.space_group_name_H-M   'P 1'
#
loop_
_entity.id
_entity.type
_entity.pdbx_description
1 polymer ?
#
loop_
_entity_poly.entity_id
_entity_poly.type
_entity_poly.pdbx_seq_one_letter_code
_entity_poly.pdbx_strand_id
1 'polypeptide(L)'
;MINEKLIEKLSKLNPKAEVGYELKQIAYVHGDENDEYIDLGWSGVRYGKGKVQSTGVFVLISNYTDFCSENGTIKASGEEVNGVFSTRKKAEKMGNWLLKTSKESPDEFGEDDTLRIYNAYEIRNFLIL
;
A
#
# COMPACT_ATOMS: atom_id res chain seq x y z
N MET A 1 -12.43 -13.39 -14.44
CA MET A 1 -13.91 -13.28 -14.55
C MET A 1 -14.29 -13.32 -16.02
N ILE A 2 -15.25 -14.10 -16.40
CA ILE A 2 -15.74 -14.17 -17.78
C ILE A 2 -16.66 -12.97 -18.08
N ASN A 3 -16.72 -12.56 -19.35
CA ASN A 3 -17.45 -11.37 -19.77
C ASN A 3 -18.93 -11.37 -19.34
N GLU A 4 -19.58 -12.51 -19.45
CA GLU A 4 -20.99 -12.68 -19.11
C GLU A 4 -21.26 -12.33 -17.64
N LYS A 5 -20.41 -12.81 -16.72
CA LYS A 5 -20.51 -12.49 -15.29
C LYS A 5 -20.19 -11.03 -15.01
N LEU A 6 -19.25 -10.45 -15.72
CA LEU A 6 -18.90 -9.04 -15.58
C LEU A 6 -20.07 -8.15 -15.98
N ILE A 7 -20.68 -8.42 -17.13
CA ILE A 7 -21.84 -7.67 -17.62
C ILE A 7 -23.01 -7.80 -16.65
N GLU A 8 -23.27 -8.99 -16.15
CA GLU A 8 -24.33 -9.23 -15.17
C GLU A 8 -24.12 -8.39 -13.91
N LYS A 9 -22.91 -8.37 -13.38
CA LYS A 9 -22.58 -7.60 -12.19
C LYS A 9 -22.66 -6.10 -12.42
N LEU A 10 -22.12 -5.62 -13.52
CA LEU A 10 -22.14 -4.20 -13.86
C LEU A 10 -23.56 -3.68 -14.12
N SER A 11 -24.43 -4.49 -14.69
CA SER A 11 -25.82 -4.09 -14.96
C SER A 11 -26.64 -3.83 -13.71
N LYS A 12 -26.21 -4.35 -12.56
CA LYS A 12 -26.88 -4.15 -11.27
C LYS A 12 -26.37 -2.94 -10.50
N LEU A 13 -25.38 -2.24 -11.04
CA LEU A 13 -24.73 -1.12 -10.38
C LEU A 13 -25.23 0.20 -10.95
N ASN A 14 -24.82 1.30 -10.30
CA ASN A 14 -25.17 2.64 -10.76
C ASN A 14 -24.58 2.90 -12.16
N PRO A 15 -25.40 3.11 -13.20
CA PRO A 15 -24.91 3.31 -14.57
C PRO A 15 -24.12 4.61 -14.76
N LYS A 16 -24.22 5.54 -13.81
CA LYS A 16 -23.50 6.82 -13.83
C LYS A 16 -22.19 6.77 -13.03
N ALA A 17 -21.92 5.66 -12.36
CA ALA A 17 -20.69 5.54 -11.59
C ALA A 17 -19.48 5.45 -12.50
N GLU A 18 -18.39 6.08 -12.08
CA GLU A 18 -17.12 5.97 -12.77
C GLU A 18 -16.52 4.59 -12.54
N VAL A 19 -15.99 3.98 -13.59
CA VAL A 19 -15.39 2.66 -13.53
C VAL A 19 -13.88 2.78 -13.54
N GLY A 20 -13.25 2.28 -12.47
CA GLY A 20 -11.80 2.15 -12.40
C GLY A 20 -11.38 0.68 -12.53
N TYR A 21 -10.18 0.46 -12.99
CA TYR A 21 -9.64 -0.90 -13.15
C TYR A 21 -8.11 -0.91 -13.09
N GLU A 22 -7.58 -2.07 -12.76
CA GLU A 22 -6.16 -2.34 -12.93
C GLU A 22 -5.92 -3.12 -14.22
N LEU A 23 -4.73 -2.92 -14.81
CA LEU A 23 -4.33 -3.58 -16.06
C LEU A 23 -4.02 -5.06 -15.89
N LYS A 24 -4.74 -5.75 -15.06
CA LYS A 24 -4.58 -7.17 -14.81
C LYS A 24 -5.92 -7.86 -14.84
N GLN A 25 -5.91 -9.14 -14.58
CA GLN A 25 -7.12 -9.92 -14.60
C GLN A 25 -8.13 -9.40 -13.57
N ILE A 26 -9.35 -9.14 -14.01
CA ILE A 26 -10.43 -8.74 -13.11
C ILE A 26 -10.89 -9.97 -12.33
N ALA A 27 -10.75 -9.93 -11.02
CA ALA A 27 -11.15 -11.00 -10.14
C ALA A 27 -12.52 -10.75 -9.49
N TYR A 28 -12.89 -9.48 -9.30
CA TYR A 28 -14.17 -9.12 -8.70
C TYR A 28 -14.64 -7.75 -9.16
N VAL A 29 -15.90 -7.49 -8.92
CA VAL A 29 -16.49 -6.16 -9.10
C VAL A 29 -17.11 -5.76 -7.76
N HIS A 30 -16.70 -4.60 -7.26
CA HIS A 30 -17.22 -4.03 -6.03
C HIS A 30 -18.00 -2.76 -6.31
N GLY A 31 -19.08 -2.61 -5.60
CA GLY A 31 -19.95 -1.47 -5.68
C GLY A 31 -21.41 -1.89 -5.63
N ASP A 32 -22.29 -0.94 -5.41
CA ASP A 32 -23.74 -1.12 -5.53
C ASP A 32 -24.35 0.02 -6.36
N GLU A 33 -25.67 -0.01 -6.53
CA GLU A 33 -26.38 0.95 -7.36
C GLU A 33 -26.26 2.43 -6.92
N ASN A 34 -25.83 2.64 -5.68
CA ASN A 34 -25.68 3.98 -5.09
C ASN A 34 -24.23 4.47 -5.08
N ASP A 35 -23.29 3.63 -5.44
CA ASP A 35 -21.88 4.01 -5.41
C ASP A 35 -21.55 4.95 -6.58
N GLU A 36 -20.75 5.95 -6.30
CA GLU A 36 -20.22 6.86 -7.33
C GLU A 36 -19.02 6.24 -8.06
N TYR A 37 -18.42 5.24 -7.46
CA TYR A 37 -17.22 4.58 -7.98
C TYR A 37 -17.36 3.09 -7.85
N ILE A 38 -16.99 2.39 -8.91
CA ILE A 38 -17.04 0.94 -8.96
C ILE A 38 -15.62 0.39 -9.05
N ASP A 39 -15.31 -0.51 -8.17
CA ASP A 39 -14.01 -1.16 -8.13
C ASP A 39 -14.00 -2.44 -8.94
N LEU A 40 -13.06 -2.54 -9.86
CA LEU A 40 -12.74 -3.74 -10.61
C LEU A 40 -11.34 -4.18 -10.21
N GLY A 41 -11.24 -5.17 -9.40
CA GLY A 41 -9.93 -5.59 -8.91
C GLY A 41 -9.89 -7.06 -8.50
N TRP A 42 -8.83 -7.44 -7.87
CA TRP A 42 -8.62 -8.80 -7.38
C TRP A 42 -8.47 -8.91 -5.86
N SER A 43 -8.34 -7.80 -5.17
CA SER A 43 -8.19 -7.79 -3.71
C SER A 43 -9.52 -7.52 -3.03
N GLY A 44 -9.63 -7.87 -1.76
CA GLY A 44 -10.86 -7.76 -1.00
C GLY A 44 -11.18 -6.35 -0.47
N VAL A 45 -10.83 -5.32 -1.19
CA VAL A 45 -11.11 -3.94 -0.79
C VAL A 45 -12.55 -3.58 -1.13
N ARG A 46 -13.24 -2.89 -0.22
CA ARG A 46 -14.64 -2.50 -0.37
C ARG A 46 -14.82 -1.00 -0.34
N TYR A 47 -15.73 -0.52 -1.17
CA TYR A 47 -16.22 0.84 -1.10
C TYR A 47 -17.44 0.93 -0.20
N GLY A 48 -17.56 2.05 0.49
CA GLY A 48 -18.77 2.34 1.25
C GLY A 48 -19.92 2.71 0.31
N LYS A 49 -21.14 2.52 0.78
CA LYS A 49 -22.33 2.88 0.01
C LYS A 49 -22.44 4.38 -0.19
N GLY A 50 -22.73 4.76 -1.43
CA GLY A 50 -23.01 6.14 -1.81
C GLY A 50 -21.85 7.10 -1.69
N LYS A 51 -20.65 6.59 -1.40
CA LYS A 51 -19.44 7.41 -1.29
C LYS A 51 -18.27 6.71 -1.91
N VAL A 52 -17.49 7.46 -2.66
CA VAL A 52 -16.12 7.07 -2.97
C VAL A 52 -15.35 7.19 -1.67
N GLN A 53 -15.18 6.10 -0.99
CA GLN A 53 -14.19 6.05 0.05
C GLN A 53 -12.87 5.75 -0.65
N SER A 54 -11.84 6.50 -0.33
CA SER A 54 -10.50 6.18 -0.77
C SER A 54 -10.08 4.89 -0.09
N THR A 55 -10.61 3.80 -0.57
CA THR A 55 -10.21 2.47 -0.19
C THR A 55 -8.99 2.16 -1.01
N GLY A 56 -7.94 2.71 -0.58
CA GLY A 56 -6.66 2.36 -1.11
C GLY A 56 -5.92 1.58 -0.08
N VAL A 57 -4.80 1.09 -0.48
CA VAL A 57 -3.77 0.64 0.42
C VAL A 57 -2.69 1.70 0.48
N PHE A 58 -2.10 1.85 1.63
CA PHE A 58 -1.02 2.79 1.87
C PHE A 58 0.26 1.99 2.03
N VAL A 59 1.15 2.13 1.07
CA VAL A 59 2.42 1.41 1.06
C VAL A 59 3.50 2.29 1.67
N LEU A 60 4.11 1.80 2.72
CA LEU A 60 5.22 2.46 3.38
C LEU A 60 6.52 2.04 2.73
N ILE A 61 7.25 3.00 2.17
CA ILE A 61 8.55 2.81 1.56
C ILE A 61 9.57 3.63 2.32
N SER A 62 10.58 2.96 2.85
CA SER A 62 11.60 3.61 3.66
C SER A 62 12.95 3.59 2.97
N ASN A 63 13.67 4.69 3.06
CA ASN A 63 15.04 4.78 2.61
C ASN A 63 15.97 4.38 3.76
N TYR A 64 16.89 3.50 3.49
CA TYR A 64 17.83 3.03 4.49
C TYR A 64 19.27 3.20 4.05
N THR A 65 20.14 3.21 5.03
CA THR A 65 21.59 3.13 4.85
C THR A 65 22.12 2.02 5.75
N ASP A 66 22.91 1.14 5.17
CA ASP A 66 23.58 0.08 5.89
C ASP A 66 25.03 0.47 6.16
N PHE A 67 25.44 0.26 7.40
CA PHE A 67 26.79 0.55 7.85
C PHE A 67 27.45 -0.74 8.34
N CYS A 68 28.76 -0.81 8.16
CA CYS A 68 29.56 -1.85 8.78
C CYS A 68 29.66 -1.60 10.28
N SER A 69 29.30 -2.60 11.08
CA SER A 69 29.31 -2.47 12.54
C SER A 69 30.72 -2.29 13.13
N GLU A 70 31.75 -2.79 12.43
CA GLU A 70 33.13 -2.74 12.91
C GLU A 70 33.77 -1.35 12.76
N ASN A 71 33.51 -0.66 11.63
CA ASN A 71 34.19 0.59 11.32
C ASN A 71 33.26 1.76 10.95
N GLY A 72 31.94 1.52 10.93
CA GLY A 72 30.97 2.56 10.63
C GLY A 72 30.92 3.03 9.18
N THR A 73 31.59 2.34 8.28
CA THR A 73 31.55 2.70 6.86
C THR A 73 30.24 2.29 6.21
N ILE A 74 29.81 3.05 5.20
CA ILE A 74 28.60 2.76 4.44
C ILE A 74 28.83 1.52 3.59
N LYS A 75 27.97 0.52 3.75
CA LYS A 75 27.99 -0.72 2.95
C LYS A 75 27.04 -0.62 1.76
N ALA A 76 25.85 -0.10 1.98
CA ALA A 76 24.81 0.00 0.98
C ALA A 76 23.76 1.04 1.38
N SER A 77 22.97 1.45 0.41
CA SER A 77 21.76 2.25 0.65
C SER A 77 20.70 1.81 -0.35
N GLY A 78 19.44 2.00 0.01
CA GLY A 78 18.35 1.60 -0.86
C GLY A 78 17.01 1.92 -0.29
N GLU A 79 15.98 1.38 -0.91
CA GLU A 79 14.60 1.50 -0.50
C GLU A 79 14.05 0.13 -0.13
N GLU A 80 13.16 0.12 0.84
CA GLU A 80 12.50 -1.08 1.31
C GLU A 80 11.02 -0.82 1.54
N VAL A 81 10.19 -1.76 1.13
CA VAL A 81 8.77 -1.73 1.46
C VAL A 81 8.60 -2.32 2.86
N ASN A 82 8.16 -1.48 3.79
CA ASN A 82 8.02 -1.85 5.20
C ASN A 82 6.59 -2.16 5.62
N GLY A 83 5.69 -2.21 4.69
CA GLY A 83 4.33 -2.65 4.98
C GLY A 83 3.29 -2.03 4.09
N VAL A 84 2.12 -2.62 4.18
CA VAL A 84 0.92 -2.18 3.48
C VAL A 84 -0.16 -2.00 4.54
N PHE A 85 -0.74 -0.82 4.58
CA PHE A 85 -1.66 -0.41 5.65
C PHE A 85 -3.01 0.03 5.08
N SER A 86 -4.05 -0.15 5.87
CA SER A 86 -5.40 0.27 5.50
C SER A 86 -5.64 1.77 5.62
N THR A 87 -4.79 2.48 6.37
CA THR A 87 -4.88 3.93 6.55
C THR A 87 -3.50 4.57 6.48
N ARG A 88 -3.47 5.83 6.03
CA ARG A 88 -2.24 6.63 6.03
C ARG A 88 -1.67 6.79 7.44
N LYS A 89 -2.54 6.98 8.42
CA LYS A 89 -2.14 7.18 9.81
C LYS A 89 -1.38 5.97 10.38
N LYS A 90 -1.82 4.76 10.06
CA LYS A 90 -1.12 3.54 10.47
C LYS A 90 0.25 3.44 9.80
N ALA A 91 0.34 3.78 8.52
CA ALA A 91 1.61 3.80 7.80
C ALA A 91 2.58 4.84 8.38
N GLU A 92 2.10 6.04 8.69
CA GLU A 92 2.91 7.11 9.31
C GLU A 92 3.44 6.68 10.67
N LYS A 93 2.61 6.03 11.47
CA LYS A 93 3.02 5.53 12.79
C LYS A 93 4.17 4.53 12.67
N MET A 94 4.07 3.61 11.73
CA MET A 94 5.14 2.64 11.48
C MET A 94 6.40 3.32 10.94
N GLY A 95 6.26 4.25 10.01
CA GLY A 95 7.38 5.00 9.46
C GLY A 95 8.14 5.79 10.52
N ASN A 96 7.42 6.50 11.37
CA ASN A 96 8.01 7.25 12.48
C ASN A 96 8.72 6.33 13.47
N TRP A 97 8.12 5.18 13.76
CA TRP A 97 8.72 4.18 14.63
C TRP A 97 10.03 3.64 14.04
N LEU A 98 10.06 3.34 12.74
CA LEU A 98 11.26 2.86 12.06
C LEU A 98 12.40 3.89 12.11
N LEU A 99 12.10 5.15 11.81
CA LEU A 99 13.11 6.21 11.84
C LEU A 99 13.70 6.38 13.23
N LYS A 100 12.86 6.39 14.24
CA LYS A 100 13.29 6.55 15.63
C LYS A 100 14.07 5.35 16.13
N THR A 101 13.49 4.16 15.98
CA THR A 101 14.03 2.94 16.57
C THR A 101 15.33 2.51 15.89
N SER A 102 15.44 2.69 14.57
CA SER A 102 16.67 2.35 13.86
C SER A 102 17.85 3.24 14.25
N LYS A 103 17.59 4.49 14.63
CA LYS A 103 18.64 5.39 15.17
C LYS A 103 19.09 5.00 16.57
N GLU A 104 18.15 4.52 17.38
CA GLU A 104 18.44 4.10 18.76
C GLU A 104 19.08 2.71 18.81
N SER A 105 18.65 1.81 17.95
CA SER A 105 19.09 0.42 17.94
C SER A 105 19.30 -0.11 16.50
N PRO A 106 20.28 0.43 15.78
CA PRO A 106 20.46 0.08 14.36
C PRO A 106 20.88 -1.38 14.14
N ASP A 107 21.40 -2.04 15.16
CA ASP A 107 21.74 -3.46 15.12
C ASP A 107 20.51 -4.38 15.02
N GLU A 108 19.36 -3.92 15.45
CA GLU A 108 18.10 -4.69 15.37
C GLU A 108 17.59 -4.80 13.94
N PHE A 109 17.97 -3.89 13.06
CA PHE A 109 17.47 -3.83 11.68
C PHE A 109 18.47 -4.32 10.64
N GLY A 110 19.73 -4.45 11.02
CA GLY A 110 20.76 -5.00 10.16
C GLY A 110 20.93 -6.50 10.35
N GLU A 111 21.60 -7.13 9.41
CA GLU A 111 21.97 -8.53 9.48
C GLU A 111 23.45 -8.65 9.77
N ASP A 112 23.83 -9.64 10.61
CA ASP A 112 25.20 -9.97 10.96
C ASP A 112 26.00 -8.75 11.45
N ASP A 113 27.01 -8.33 10.68
CA ASP A 113 27.89 -7.20 10.97
C ASP A 113 27.37 -5.86 10.42
N THR A 114 26.11 -5.78 10.11
CA THR A 114 25.48 -4.62 9.49
C THR A 114 24.57 -3.89 10.47
N LEU A 115 24.69 -2.57 10.49
CA LEU A 115 23.78 -1.66 11.18
C LEU A 115 22.90 -0.99 10.12
N ARG A 116 21.61 -1.01 10.31
CA ARG A 116 20.67 -0.35 9.38
C ARG A 116 19.97 0.81 10.04
N ILE A 117 20.02 1.96 9.39
CA ILE A 117 19.31 3.15 9.80
C ILE A 117 18.34 3.55 8.69
N TYR A 118 17.08 3.75 9.06
CA TYR A 118 16.09 4.30 8.14
C TYR A 118 16.14 5.82 8.24
N ASN A 119 16.42 6.47 7.10
CA ASN A 119 16.66 7.92 7.04
C ASN A 119 15.40 8.72 6.77
N ALA A 120 14.52 8.19 5.95
CA ALA A 120 13.29 8.84 5.54
C ALA A 120 12.28 7.79 5.09
N TYR A 121 11.02 8.18 5.00
CA TYR A 121 9.99 7.32 4.40
C TYR A 121 9.05 8.15 3.55
N GLU A 122 8.39 7.48 2.64
CA GLU A 122 7.24 8.00 1.92
C GLU A 122 6.08 7.03 2.01
N ILE A 123 4.88 7.54 1.84
CA ILE A 123 3.68 6.73 1.82
C ILE A 123 3.02 6.93 0.47
N ARG A 124 2.90 5.84 -0.28
CA ARG A 124 2.21 5.83 -1.56
C ARG A 124 0.81 5.25 -1.37
N ASN A 125 -0.16 5.99 -1.84
CA ASN A 125 -1.54 5.54 -1.83
C ASN A 125 -1.84 4.87 -3.17
N PHE A 126 -2.13 3.59 -3.13
CA PHE A 126 -2.59 2.84 -4.29
C PHE A 126 -4.07 2.62 -4.15
N LEU A 127 -4.83 3.30 -4.97
CA LEU A 127 -6.26 3.04 -5.09
C LEU A 127 -6.44 1.72 -5.83
N ILE A 128 -7.18 0.85 -5.24
CA ILE A 128 -7.59 -0.39 -5.91
C ILE A 128 -8.85 -0.04 -6.68
N LEU A 129 -8.65 0.08 -7.96
CA LEU A 129 -9.72 0.44 -8.89
C LEU A 129 -10.43 -0.78 -9.41
#